data_0e7d081037eadc6901402ee6adbbe15b
#
_entry.id   0e7d081037eadc6901402ee6adbbe15b
#
_cell.length_a   1.000
_cell.length_b   1.000
_cell.length_c   1.000
_cell.angle_alpha   90.00
_cell.angle_beta   90.00
_cell.angle_gamma   90.00
#
_symmetry.space_group_name_H-M   'P 1'
#
loop_
_entity.id
_entity.type
_entity.pdbx_description
1 polymer ?
#
loop_
_entity_poly.entity_id
_entity_poly.type
_entity_poly.pdbx_seq_one_letter_code
_entity_poly.pdbx_strand_id
1 'polypeptide(L)'
;VLPLDSLKEPVRLAAGLDAQGNIDADAQKRALGALHRFGERLRSFSPDAVRAVGTNTLRVARNAARFLATAEAALGFPIEVIAGREEARLIYTGAAHALPTDGSHRLVVDIGGGSTECIVGADYDADLLESAGVGCVSLSRRFFPEGAVDRNSFDHAYYAARDVLAPIALAYRNHGWS
;
A
#
# COMPACT_ATOMS: atom_id res chain seq x y z
N VAL A 1 -10.33 -18.79 6.42
CA VAL A 1 -10.07 -18.91 4.97
C VAL A 1 -8.66 -19.45 4.80
N LEU A 2 -8.50 -20.55 4.04
CA LEU A 2 -7.19 -21.11 3.73
C LEU A 2 -6.76 -20.62 2.33
N PRO A 3 -5.53 -20.05 2.17
CA PRO A 3 -5.03 -19.73 0.86
C PRO A 3 -4.79 -21.00 0.05
N LEU A 4 -5.32 -21.05 -1.17
CA LEU A 4 -5.12 -22.18 -2.09
C LEU A 4 -3.81 -22.05 -2.87
N ASP A 5 -3.44 -20.82 -3.24
CA ASP A 5 -2.23 -20.49 -3.98
C ASP A 5 -1.86 -19.03 -3.76
N SER A 6 -0.60 -18.68 -4.00
CA SER A 6 -0.09 -17.32 -3.93
C SER A 6 0.93 -17.06 -5.03
N LEU A 7 0.75 -15.99 -5.78
CA LEU A 7 1.71 -15.51 -6.77
C LEU A 7 2.15 -14.09 -6.41
N LYS A 8 3.46 -13.88 -6.26
CA LYS A 8 4.05 -12.59 -5.91
C LYS A 8 5.03 -12.14 -7.00
N GLU A 9 4.83 -10.92 -7.51
CA GLU A 9 5.68 -10.30 -8.50
C GLU A 9 6.21 -8.94 -8.00
N PRO A 10 7.53 -8.76 -7.87
CA PRO A 10 8.11 -7.53 -7.33
C PRO A 10 8.17 -6.42 -8.39
N VAL A 11 7.06 -5.77 -8.66
CA VAL A 11 6.92 -4.71 -9.68
C VAL A 11 7.61 -3.40 -9.28
N ARG A 12 7.60 -3.05 -7.99
CA ARG A 12 8.15 -1.80 -7.43
C ARG A 12 7.62 -0.55 -8.14
N LEU A 13 6.29 -0.46 -8.29
CA LEU A 13 5.64 0.61 -9.05
C LEU A 13 5.96 2.01 -8.49
N ALA A 14 5.98 2.17 -7.17
CA ALA A 14 6.29 3.43 -6.51
C ALA A 14 7.72 3.92 -6.81
N ALA A 15 8.68 3.01 -7.02
CA ALA A 15 10.04 3.37 -7.40
C ALA A 15 10.14 3.90 -8.84
N GLY A 16 9.13 3.65 -9.67
CA GLY A 16 9.04 4.15 -11.05
C GLY A 16 8.30 5.48 -11.21
N LEU A 17 7.96 6.18 -10.13
CA LEU A 17 7.43 7.55 -10.26
C LEU A 17 8.56 8.51 -10.65
N ASP A 18 8.40 9.23 -11.77
CA ASP A 18 9.36 10.25 -12.20
C ASP A 18 9.24 11.55 -11.36
N ALA A 19 10.10 12.54 -11.67
CA ALA A 19 10.08 13.84 -10.99
C ALA A 19 8.79 14.64 -11.24
N GLN A 20 8.05 14.32 -12.29
CA GLN A 20 6.76 14.90 -12.63
C GLN A 20 5.58 14.16 -11.98
N GLY A 21 5.83 13.05 -11.29
CA GLY A 21 4.82 12.21 -10.66
C GLY A 21 4.11 11.24 -11.61
N ASN A 22 4.72 10.91 -12.76
CA ASN A 22 4.21 9.88 -13.65
C ASN A 22 4.90 8.54 -13.39
N ILE A 23 4.18 7.45 -13.60
CA ILE A 23 4.77 6.11 -13.67
C ILE A 23 5.57 6.02 -14.96
N ASP A 24 6.86 5.79 -14.87
CA ASP A 24 7.77 5.67 -16.01
C ASP A 24 7.46 4.44 -16.88
N ALA A 25 7.99 4.44 -18.12
CA ALA A 25 7.71 3.39 -19.09
C ALA A 25 8.18 2.00 -18.65
N ASP A 26 9.30 1.93 -17.93
CA ASP A 26 9.86 0.65 -17.47
C ASP A 26 9.03 0.06 -16.33
N ALA A 27 8.57 0.89 -15.39
CA ALA A 27 7.67 0.46 -14.32
C ALA A 27 6.31 0.03 -14.88
N GLN A 28 5.75 0.77 -15.84
CA GLN A 28 4.54 0.37 -16.56
C GLN A 28 4.73 -0.99 -17.23
N LYS A 29 5.82 -1.20 -17.97
CA LYS A 29 6.11 -2.46 -18.66
C LYS A 29 6.22 -3.63 -17.68
N ARG A 30 6.92 -3.45 -16.54
CA ARG A 30 7.02 -4.49 -15.49
C ARG A 30 5.64 -4.82 -14.91
N ALA A 31 4.84 -3.79 -14.61
CA ALA A 31 3.51 -3.97 -14.07
C ALA A 31 2.57 -4.70 -15.04
N LEU A 32 2.56 -4.29 -16.31
CA LEU A 32 1.73 -4.94 -17.34
C LEU A 32 2.13 -6.40 -17.55
N GLY A 33 3.43 -6.71 -17.52
CA GLY A 33 3.91 -8.10 -17.58
C GLY A 33 3.46 -8.95 -16.39
N ALA A 34 3.47 -8.39 -15.17
CA ALA A 34 2.95 -9.06 -13.98
C ALA A 34 1.43 -9.26 -14.06
N LEU A 35 0.68 -8.22 -14.43
CA LEU A 35 -0.78 -8.28 -14.57
C LEU A 35 -1.22 -9.30 -15.63
N HIS A 36 -0.50 -9.38 -16.74
CA HIS A 36 -0.77 -10.40 -17.76
C HIS A 36 -0.63 -11.83 -17.19
N ARG A 37 0.46 -12.11 -16.45
CA ARG A 37 0.64 -13.41 -15.79
C ARG A 37 -0.45 -13.71 -14.75
N PHE A 38 -0.91 -12.70 -14.01
CA PHE A 38 -2.05 -12.85 -13.10
C PHE A 38 -3.35 -13.12 -13.86
N GLY A 39 -3.61 -12.40 -14.95
CA GLY A 39 -4.77 -12.60 -15.82
C GLY A 39 -4.83 -14.01 -16.39
N GLU A 40 -3.68 -14.55 -16.85
CA GLU A 40 -3.59 -15.94 -17.31
C GLU A 40 -4.04 -16.96 -16.23
N ARG A 41 -3.65 -16.73 -14.97
CA ARG A 41 -4.05 -17.62 -13.85
C ARG A 41 -5.50 -17.45 -13.44
N LEU A 42 -6.04 -16.25 -13.60
CA LEU A 42 -7.40 -15.92 -13.21
C LEU A 42 -8.43 -16.17 -14.32
N ARG A 43 -8.00 -16.57 -15.50
CA ARG A 43 -8.86 -16.70 -16.70
C ARG A 43 -10.08 -17.59 -16.52
N SER A 44 -10.03 -18.59 -15.64
CA SER A 44 -11.15 -19.50 -15.36
C SER A 44 -12.10 -19.02 -14.26
N PHE A 45 -11.77 -17.89 -13.59
CA PHE A 45 -12.61 -17.35 -12.54
C PHE A 45 -13.70 -16.45 -13.13
N SER A 46 -14.89 -16.46 -12.53
CA SER A 46 -15.92 -15.48 -12.87
C SER A 46 -15.49 -14.09 -12.39
N PRO A 47 -15.89 -13.01 -13.08
CA PRO A 47 -15.56 -11.64 -12.66
C PRO A 47 -15.93 -11.34 -11.20
N ASP A 48 -17.05 -11.86 -10.73
CA ASP A 48 -17.53 -11.66 -9.35
C ASP A 48 -16.66 -12.36 -8.29
N ALA A 49 -15.83 -13.32 -8.69
CA ALA A 49 -14.90 -14.01 -7.81
C ALA A 49 -13.52 -13.36 -7.74
N VAL A 50 -13.28 -12.30 -8.53
CA VAL A 50 -11.97 -11.60 -8.59
C VAL A 50 -12.13 -10.17 -8.13
N ARG A 51 -11.31 -9.76 -7.17
CA ARG A 51 -11.17 -8.36 -6.76
C ARG A 51 -9.73 -7.92 -6.94
N ALA A 52 -9.49 -6.99 -7.85
CA ALA A 52 -8.20 -6.36 -8.06
C ALA A 52 -8.24 -4.93 -7.53
N VAL A 53 -7.26 -4.57 -6.69
CA VAL A 53 -7.19 -3.24 -6.09
C VAL A 53 -5.85 -2.58 -6.39
N GLY A 54 -5.91 -1.29 -6.66
CA GLY A 54 -4.75 -0.41 -6.75
C GLY A 54 -4.71 0.52 -5.54
N THR A 55 -3.50 0.79 -5.06
CA THR A 55 -3.28 1.54 -3.82
C THR A 55 -2.52 2.83 -4.06
N ASN A 56 -1.70 3.28 -3.11
CA ASN A 56 -1.08 4.61 -3.08
C ASN A 56 -0.48 5.07 -4.41
N THR A 57 0.34 4.29 -5.10
CA THR A 57 0.97 4.74 -6.36
C THR A 57 -0.06 5.13 -7.41
N LEU A 58 -1.15 4.36 -7.54
CA LEU A 58 -2.22 4.67 -8.50
C LEU A 58 -3.12 5.83 -8.05
N ARG A 59 -3.17 6.13 -6.74
CA ARG A 59 -3.85 7.35 -6.25
C ARG A 59 -3.10 8.62 -6.59
N VAL A 60 -1.75 8.59 -6.57
CA VAL A 60 -0.94 9.80 -6.68
C VAL A 60 -0.35 10.03 -8.07
N ALA A 61 -0.23 9.00 -8.90
CA ALA A 61 0.38 9.11 -10.22
C ALA A 61 -0.48 9.93 -11.19
N ARG A 62 0.11 10.93 -11.83
CA ARG A 62 -0.59 11.82 -12.78
C ARG A 62 -1.10 11.10 -14.02
N ASN A 63 -0.40 10.06 -14.45
CA ASN A 63 -0.78 9.24 -15.61
C ASN A 63 -1.56 7.96 -15.22
N ALA A 64 -2.04 7.86 -13.96
CA ALA A 64 -2.72 6.67 -13.46
C ALA A 64 -3.93 6.25 -14.31
N ALA A 65 -4.79 7.19 -14.70
CA ALA A 65 -5.99 6.88 -15.49
C ALA A 65 -5.65 6.22 -16.84
N ARG A 66 -4.62 6.73 -17.53
CA ARG A 66 -4.16 6.13 -18.79
C ARG A 66 -3.54 4.75 -18.57
N PHE A 67 -2.75 4.60 -17.51
CA PHE A 67 -2.13 3.32 -17.16
C PHE A 67 -3.19 2.28 -16.77
N LEU A 68 -4.20 2.65 -15.99
CA LEU A 68 -5.27 1.75 -15.54
C LEU A 68 -6.00 1.09 -16.72
N ALA A 69 -6.35 1.84 -17.76
CA ALA A 69 -7.00 1.27 -18.93
C ALA A 69 -6.17 0.14 -19.58
N THR A 70 -4.84 0.31 -19.65
CA THR A 70 -3.94 -0.72 -20.17
C THR A 70 -3.73 -1.86 -19.17
N ALA A 71 -3.71 -1.56 -17.88
CA ALA A 71 -3.55 -2.52 -16.79
C ALA A 71 -4.76 -3.47 -16.70
N GLU A 72 -5.97 -2.95 -16.79
CA GLU A 72 -7.20 -3.74 -16.83
C GLU A 72 -7.27 -4.65 -18.05
N ALA A 73 -6.87 -4.14 -19.22
CA ALA A 73 -6.78 -4.96 -20.44
C ALA A 73 -5.76 -6.10 -20.29
N ALA A 74 -4.63 -5.86 -19.61
CA ALA A 74 -3.61 -6.87 -19.37
C ALA A 74 -4.04 -7.91 -18.34
N LEU A 75 -4.78 -7.49 -17.29
CA LEU A 75 -5.28 -8.37 -16.24
C LEU A 75 -6.52 -9.16 -16.69
N GLY A 76 -7.37 -8.56 -17.53
CA GLY A 76 -8.67 -9.11 -17.91
C GLY A 76 -9.79 -8.86 -16.91
N PHE A 77 -9.56 -8.06 -15.88
CA PHE A 77 -10.51 -7.71 -14.82
C PHE A 77 -10.40 -6.23 -14.46
N PRO A 78 -11.49 -5.60 -13.98
CA PRO A 78 -11.43 -4.22 -13.52
C PRO A 78 -10.51 -4.06 -12.31
N ILE A 79 -9.85 -2.90 -12.21
CA ILE A 79 -8.96 -2.55 -11.10
C ILE A 79 -9.54 -1.36 -10.35
N GLU A 80 -9.97 -1.58 -9.13
CA GLU A 80 -10.48 -0.54 -8.24
C GLU A 80 -9.31 0.19 -7.56
N VAL A 81 -9.21 1.52 -7.72
CA VAL A 81 -8.25 2.33 -6.95
C VAL A 81 -8.92 2.73 -5.64
N ILE A 82 -8.54 2.06 -4.55
CA ILE A 82 -9.14 2.24 -3.24
C ILE A 82 -8.56 3.45 -2.50
N ALA A 83 -9.40 4.11 -1.68
CA ALA A 83 -8.95 5.17 -0.79
C ALA A 83 -8.01 4.62 0.30
N GLY A 84 -7.13 5.48 0.86
CA GLY A 84 -6.17 5.04 1.89
C GLY A 84 -6.83 4.47 3.15
N ARG A 85 -7.97 5.02 3.57
CA ARG A 85 -8.71 4.47 4.72
C ARG A 85 -9.34 3.11 4.41
N GLU A 86 -9.77 2.87 3.18
CA GLU A 86 -10.25 1.54 2.76
C GLU A 86 -9.11 0.53 2.68
N GLU A 87 -7.94 0.95 2.20
CA GLU A 87 -6.70 0.15 2.27
C GLU A 87 -6.38 -0.25 3.72
N ALA A 88 -6.38 0.73 4.65
CA ALA A 88 -6.16 0.49 6.08
C ALA A 88 -7.20 -0.50 6.66
N ARG A 89 -8.48 -0.36 6.31
CA ARG A 89 -9.54 -1.26 6.75
C ARG A 89 -9.30 -2.70 6.27
N LEU A 90 -8.92 -2.88 5.03
CA LEU A 90 -8.63 -4.21 4.46
C LEU A 90 -7.40 -4.86 5.10
N ILE A 91 -6.35 -4.06 5.36
CA ILE A 91 -5.15 -4.50 6.07
C ILE A 91 -5.51 -4.99 7.46
N TYR A 92 -6.29 -4.20 8.23
CA TYR A 92 -6.72 -4.60 9.56
C TYR A 92 -7.54 -5.88 9.53
N THR A 93 -8.50 -5.99 8.61
CA THR A 93 -9.30 -7.22 8.43
C THR A 93 -8.40 -8.44 8.20
N GLY A 94 -7.39 -8.31 7.33
CA GLY A 94 -6.44 -9.39 7.07
C GLY A 94 -5.61 -9.78 8.29
N ALA A 95 -5.09 -8.78 9.03
CA ALA A 95 -4.30 -8.99 10.23
C ALA A 95 -5.14 -9.61 11.37
N ALA A 96 -6.35 -9.12 11.59
CA ALA A 96 -7.27 -9.60 12.63
C ALA A 96 -7.62 -11.08 12.46
N HIS A 97 -7.76 -11.56 11.22
CA HIS A 97 -8.02 -12.99 10.95
C HIS A 97 -6.84 -13.91 11.29
N ALA A 98 -5.64 -13.39 11.45
CA ALA A 98 -4.45 -14.14 11.82
C ALA A 98 -4.12 -14.07 13.33
N LEU A 99 -4.88 -13.28 14.10
CA LEU A 99 -4.65 -13.03 15.53
C LEU A 99 -5.79 -13.60 16.38
N PRO A 100 -5.54 -13.88 17.68
CA PRO A 100 -6.59 -14.32 18.61
C PRO A 100 -7.68 -13.25 18.77
N THR A 101 -8.92 -13.67 18.98
CA THR A 101 -10.05 -12.83 19.39
C THR A 101 -10.14 -12.85 20.91
N ASP A 102 -9.51 -11.89 21.56
CA ASP A 102 -9.42 -11.81 23.03
C ASP A 102 -9.85 -10.43 23.59
N GLY A 103 -10.43 -9.59 22.69
CA GLY A 103 -10.90 -8.24 23.03
C GLY A 103 -9.80 -7.22 23.28
N SER A 104 -8.52 -7.58 23.12
CA SER A 104 -7.42 -6.63 23.30
C SER A 104 -7.33 -5.67 22.11
N HIS A 105 -7.11 -4.37 22.42
CA HIS A 105 -6.83 -3.38 21.38
C HIS A 105 -5.42 -3.57 20.84
N ARG A 106 -5.29 -3.58 19.52
CA ARG A 106 -4.02 -3.79 18.81
C ARG A 106 -3.76 -2.65 17.84
N LEU A 107 -2.50 -2.21 17.82
CA LEU A 107 -2.01 -1.32 16.78
C LEU A 107 -1.44 -2.17 15.63
N VAL A 108 -2.03 -2.03 14.45
CA VAL A 108 -1.50 -2.58 13.19
C VAL A 108 -0.89 -1.44 12.40
N VAL A 109 0.37 -1.60 11.99
CA VAL A 109 1.09 -0.64 11.15
C VAL A 109 1.61 -1.35 9.91
N ASP A 110 1.15 -0.90 8.74
CA ASP A 110 1.68 -1.36 7.46
C ASP A 110 2.51 -0.25 6.81
N ILE A 111 3.82 -0.48 6.69
CA ILE A 111 4.75 0.47 6.09
C ILE A 111 4.92 0.11 4.62
N GLY A 112 4.14 0.77 3.77
CA GLY A 112 4.20 0.60 2.33
C GLY A 112 5.31 1.40 1.65
N GLY A 113 5.31 1.38 0.32
CA GLY A 113 6.31 2.12 -0.46
C GLY A 113 6.12 3.64 -0.44
N GLY A 114 4.88 4.11 -0.44
CA GLY A 114 4.55 5.53 -0.50
C GLY A 114 3.55 6.00 0.56
N SER A 115 2.92 5.08 1.29
CA SER A 115 2.05 5.35 2.42
C SER A 115 2.37 4.44 3.58
N THR A 116 1.84 4.79 4.75
CA THR A 116 1.86 3.97 5.96
C THR A 116 0.46 3.98 6.55
N GLU A 117 -0.13 2.82 6.65
CA GLU A 117 -1.43 2.63 7.25
C GLU A 117 -1.27 2.33 8.73
N CYS A 118 -2.00 3.07 9.58
CA CYS A 118 -2.04 2.88 11.02
C CYS A 118 -3.47 2.56 11.42
N ILE A 119 -3.69 1.45 12.12
CA ILE A 119 -5.01 1.03 12.53
C ILE A 119 -4.98 0.57 13.99
N VAL A 120 -5.89 1.07 14.81
CA VAL A 120 -6.16 0.51 16.14
C VAL A 120 -7.56 -0.07 16.15
N GLY A 121 -7.72 -1.24 16.74
CA GLY A 121 -9.00 -1.90 16.87
C GLY A 121 -8.92 -3.12 17.76
N ALA A 122 -10.06 -3.71 18.07
CA ALA A 122 -10.18 -4.93 18.84
C ALA A 122 -10.89 -6.01 18.00
N ASP A 123 -10.42 -7.23 18.12
CA ASP A 123 -10.92 -8.37 17.33
C ASP A 123 -11.02 -8.04 15.84
N TYR A 124 -12.22 -7.94 15.25
CA TYR A 124 -12.44 -7.64 13.84
C TYR A 124 -12.85 -6.18 13.59
N ASP A 125 -13.04 -5.38 14.63
CA ASP A 125 -13.53 -4.01 14.54
C ASP A 125 -12.37 -3.00 14.62
N ALA A 126 -12.24 -2.19 13.58
CA ALA A 126 -11.27 -1.11 13.53
C ALA A 126 -11.90 0.18 14.10
N ASP A 127 -11.29 0.73 15.16
CA ASP A 127 -11.78 1.96 15.82
C ASP A 127 -11.19 3.23 15.20
N LEU A 128 -9.87 3.23 15.00
CA LEU A 128 -9.14 4.30 14.34
C LEU A 128 -8.37 3.72 13.16
N LEU A 129 -8.49 4.36 12.00
CA LEU A 129 -7.76 3.96 10.81
C LEU A 129 -7.38 5.18 9.96
N GLU A 130 -6.08 5.30 9.68
CA GLU A 130 -5.52 6.37 8.88
C GLU A 130 -4.47 5.84 7.91
N SER A 131 -4.34 6.52 6.78
CA SER A 131 -3.29 6.31 5.80
C SER A 131 -2.46 7.59 5.71
N ALA A 132 -1.22 7.52 6.17
CA ALA A 132 -0.28 8.62 6.16
C ALA A 132 0.55 8.60 4.87
N GLY A 133 0.71 9.75 4.21
CA GLY A 133 1.47 9.90 2.96
C GLY A 133 2.98 9.80 3.15
N VAL A 134 3.47 8.78 3.83
CA VAL A 134 4.88 8.50 4.07
C VAL A 134 5.14 7.00 3.96
N GLY A 135 6.18 6.61 3.22
CA GLY A 135 6.52 5.20 3.03
C GLY A 135 8.00 5.00 2.74
N CYS A 136 8.46 3.76 2.81
CA CYS A 136 9.87 3.44 2.73
C CYS A 136 10.52 3.86 1.40
N VAL A 137 9.85 3.67 0.26
CA VAL A 137 10.39 4.04 -1.06
C VAL A 137 10.42 5.55 -1.23
N SER A 138 9.37 6.27 -0.79
CA SER A 138 9.31 7.73 -0.90
C SER A 138 10.40 8.41 -0.06
N LEU A 139 10.63 7.93 1.16
CA LEU A 139 11.70 8.43 2.03
C LEU A 139 13.09 8.09 1.47
N SER A 140 13.30 6.85 1.02
CA SER A 140 14.58 6.43 0.45
C SER A 140 14.97 7.28 -0.77
N ARG A 141 14.04 7.52 -1.67
CA ARG A 141 14.30 8.34 -2.87
C ARG A 141 14.60 9.80 -2.54
N ARG A 142 13.93 10.33 -1.51
CA ARG A 142 14.08 11.74 -1.13
C ARG A 142 15.37 12.00 -0.35
N PHE A 143 15.74 11.13 0.56
CA PHE A 143 16.80 11.37 1.53
C PHE A 143 18.05 10.52 1.30
N PHE A 144 17.94 9.43 0.54
CA PHE A 144 19.02 8.47 0.26
C PHE A 144 19.12 8.15 -1.25
N PRO A 145 19.18 9.17 -2.15
CA PRO A 145 19.10 8.95 -3.60
C PRO A 145 20.22 8.07 -4.13
N GLU A 146 21.40 8.11 -3.50
CA GLU A 146 22.57 7.30 -3.85
C GLU A 146 22.68 6.02 -3.02
N GLY A 147 21.70 5.74 -2.16
CA GLY A 147 21.67 4.56 -1.31
C GLY A 147 22.55 4.65 -0.04
N ALA A 148 23.39 5.66 0.08
CA ALA A 148 24.18 5.89 1.29
C ALA A 148 23.30 6.52 2.39
N VAL A 149 23.42 5.98 3.61
CA VAL A 149 22.70 6.46 4.78
C VAL A 149 23.71 7.03 5.77
N ASP A 150 23.82 8.37 5.84
CA ASP A 150 24.57 9.06 6.88
C ASP A 150 23.61 9.57 7.98
N ARG A 151 24.18 10.06 9.07
CA ARG A 151 23.44 10.55 10.22
C ARG A 151 22.52 11.72 9.86
N ASN A 152 22.99 12.66 9.06
CA ASN A 152 22.25 13.86 8.71
C ASN A 152 21.04 13.53 7.81
N SER A 153 21.23 12.75 6.76
CA SER A 153 20.17 12.31 5.87
C SER A 153 19.14 11.44 6.60
N PHE A 154 19.58 10.58 7.56
CA PHE A 154 18.70 9.82 8.41
C PHE A 154 17.85 10.71 9.32
N ASP A 155 18.46 11.68 10.00
CA ASP A 155 17.75 12.61 10.87
C ASP A 155 16.70 13.42 10.08
N HIS A 156 17.01 13.87 8.86
CA HIS A 156 16.05 14.53 7.98
C HIS A 156 14.87 13.60 7.60
N ALA A 157 15.13 12.35 7.25
CA ALA A 157 14.10 11.37 6.94
C ALA A 157 13.22 11.08 8.16
N TYR A 158 13.83 10.94 9.34
CA TYR A 158 13.13 10.73 10.60
C TYR A 158 12.17 11.87 10.93
N TYR A 159 12.65 13.12 10.86
CA TYR A 159 11.79 14.28 11.15
C TYR A 159 10.68 14.43 10.10
N ALA A 160 10.96 14.20 8.82
CA ALA A 160 9.94 14.22 7.79
C ALA A 160 8.84 13.16 8.02
N ALA A 161 9.21 11.94 8.41
CA ALA A 161 8.24 10.90 8.76
C ALA A 161 7.45 11.28 10.01
N ARG A 162 8.13 11.79 11.05
CA ARG A 162 7.50 12.23 12.29
C ARG A 162 6.47 13.33 12.07
N ASP A 163 6.77 14.31 11.22
CA ASP A 163 5.87 15.43 10.95
C ASP A 163 4.58 14.97 10.26
N VAL A 164 4.66 13.96 9.39
CA VAL A 164 3.48 13.35 8.74
C VAL A 164 2.65 12.54 9.73
N LEU A 165 3.29 11.85 10.68
CA LEU A 165 2.62 10.98 11.65
C LEU A 165 2.14 11.73 12.90
N ALA A 166 2.72 12.88 13.24
CA ALA A 166 2.40 13.63 14.44
C ALA A 166 0.90 13.99 14.58
N PRO A 167 0.18 14.40 13.51
CA PRO A 167 -1.24 14.74 13.61
C PRO A 167 -2.13 13.60 14.12
N ILE A 168 -1.77 12.35 13.82
CA ILE A 168 -2.57 11.18 14.22
C ILE A 168 -2.09 10.58 15.55
N ALA A 169 -0.84 10.81 15.92
CA ALA A 169 -0.19 10.15 17.05
C ALA A 169 -0.92 10.35 18.40
N LEU A 170 -1.48 11.55 18.63
CA LEU A 170 -2.18 11.84 19.87
C LEU A 170 -3.48 11.03 20.01
N ALA A 171 -4.29 10.98 18.95
CA ALA A 171 -5.52 10.20 18.95
C ALA A 171 -5.25 8.72 19.23
N TYR A 172 -4.22 8.17 18.60
CA TYR A 172 -3.82 6.78 18.77
C TYR A 172 -3.33 6.50 20.20
N ARG A 173 -2.47 7.35 20.77
CA ARG A 173 -1.99 7.20 22.15
C ARG A 173 -3.13 7.28 23.18
N ASN A 174 -4.10 8.16 22.97
CA ASN A 174 -5.24 8.30 23.87
C ASN A 174 -6.19 7.10 23.79
N HIS A 175 -6.28 6.45 22.64
CA HIS A 175 -7.09 5.25 22.46
C HIS A 175 -6.45 4.04 23.19
N GLY A 176 -5.14 3.94 23.13
CA GLY A 176 -4.37 2.85 23.73
C GLY A 176 -4.37 1.56 22.90
N TRP A 177 -3.34 0.77 23.10
CA TRP A 177 -3.20 -0.57 22.54
C TRP A 177 -2.25 -1.40 23.41
N SER A 178 -2.28 -2.73 23.29
CA SER A 178 -1.40 -3.70 23.93
C SER A 178 -0.44 -4.34 22.94
#